data_0736f0aaba28b931fcb0e015458b7472
#
_entry.id   0736f0aaba28b931fcb0e015458b7472
#
_cell.length_a   1.000
_cell.length_b   1.000
_cell.length_c   1.000
_cell.angle_alpha   90.00
_cell.angle_beta   90.00
_cell.angle_gamma   90.00
#
_symmetry.space_group_name_H-M   'P 1'
#
loop_
_entity.id
_entity.type
_entity.pdbx_description
1 polymer ?
#
loop_
_entity_poly.entity_id
_entity_poly.type
_entity_poly.pdbx_seq_one_letter_code
_entity_poly.pdbx_strand_id
1 'polypeptide(L)'
;SLILDDFNELKPEIEEIIDLRGDERNIIDRDMSTLDAFDPEIFELCRRLGIKIANRRSRRLRQSKRMRPDIRRSIRRNLKHGGTLIELLRSEPRERKSQHIFLSDVSGSCDWISNWFFCIVYAAQKTFYRSRFFDFDSKIVETTHLLDEEDLYDAFRNLRESRARNMMLHGTSNMYTAFREFLENVSFTGRSYIVILSDCRDWAGPRRNGVPESQGLISEMAEGARRVLILNPEPSKKWDAVDSCVSLYRDAGATIKEVRTLRQLAEAIEKL
;
A
#
# COMPACT_ATOMS: atom_id res chain seq x y z
N SER A 1 1.76 13.39 21.46
CA SER A 1 1.45 12.32 22.43
C SER A 1 0.25 11.48 22.01
N LEU A 2 -0.77 12.02 21.37
CA LEU A 2 -1.98 11.30 20.92
C LEU A 2 -1.76 10.27 19.78
N ILE A 3 -0.65 10.31 19.08
CA ILE A 3 -0.36 9.38 17.95
C ILE A 3 0.38 8.12 18.41
N LEU A 4 1.04 8.16 19.56
CA LEU A 4 1.76 7.02 20.13
C LEU A 4 0.86 6.09 20.97
N ASP A 5 -0.21 6.62 21.54
CA ASP A 5 -1.15 5.85 22.36
C ASP A 5 -2.02 4.92 21.51
N ASP A 6 -2.42 5.34 20.29
CA ASP A 6 -3.14 4.50 19.31
C ASP A 6 -2.34 3.25 18.85
N PHE A 7 -1.00 3.28 18.95
CA PHE A 7 -0.15 2.16 18.55
C PHE A 7 -0.12 1.01 19.57
N ASN A 8 -0.28 1.30 20.86
CA ASN A 8 -0.24 0.29 21.91
C ASN A 8 -1.57 -0.42 22.13
N GLU A 9 -2.70 0.20 21.77
CA GLU A 9 -4.03 -0.42 21.87
C GLU A 9 -4.30 -1.43 20.74
N LEU A 10 -3.56 -1.38 19.62
CA LEU A 10 -3.74 -2.26 18.45
C LEU A 10 -2.96 -3.57 18.51
N LYS A 11 -1.97 -3.71 19.43
CA LYS A 11 -1.20 -4.94 19.58
C LYS A 11 -2.05 -6.19 19.88
N PRO A 12 -3.05 -6.13 20.81
CA PRO A 12 -3.88 -7.29 21.09
C PRO A 12 -4.76 -7.72 19.92
N GLU A 13 -5.24 -6.78 19.09
CA GLU A 13 -6.15 -7.08 17.99
C GLU A 13 -5.55 -7.94 16.89
N ILE A 14 -4.24 -7.85 16.65
CA ILE A 14 -3.56 -8.68 15.64
C ILE A 14 -3.21 -10.05 16.20
N GLU A 15 -2.87 -10.15 17.47
CA GLU A 15 -2.61 -11.44 18.13
C GLU A 15 -3.88 -12.30 18.25
N GLU A 16 -5.04 -11.69 18.50
CA GLU A 16 -6.35 -12.37 18.52
C GLU A 16 -6.82 -12.83 17.13
N ILE A 17 -6.30 -12.20 16.07
CA ILE A 17 -6.72 -12.45 14.69
C ILE A 17 -5.92 -13.53 14.02
N ILE A 18 -4.70 -13.72 14.46
CA ILE A 18 -3.81 -14.71 13.92
C ILE A 18 -3.68 -15.81 14.99
N ASP A 19 -4.39 -16.93 14.78
CA ASP A 19 -4.05 -18.19 15.44
C ASP A 19 -2.70 -18.66 14.88
N LEU A 20 -1.63 -17.92 15.30
CA LEU A 20 -0.26 -18.20 14.94
C LEU A 20 0.29 -19.26 15.88
N ARG A 21 0.87 -20.30 15.33
CA ARG A 21 1.71 -21.22 16.08
C ARG A 21 2.91 -20.45 16.67
N GLY A 22 3.46 -20.91 17.79
CA GLY A 22 4.49 -20.18 18.53
C GLY A 22 5.67 -19.65 17.68
N ASP A 23 6.13 -20.43 16.70
CA ASP A 23 7.21 -20.05 15.80
C ASP A 23 6.81 -18.96 14.79
N GLU A 24 5.58 -18.97 14.30
CA GLU A 24 5.04 -17.97 13.37
C GLU A 24 4.92 -16.57 14.03
N ARG A 25 4.68 -16.50 15.34
CA ARG A 25 4.68 -15.21 16.09
C ARG A 25 6.04 -14.56 16.06
N ASN A 26 7.10 -15.33 16.14
CA ASN A 26 8.46 -14.83 16.05
C ASN A 26 8.81 -14.35 14.63
N ILE A 27 8.34 -15.04 13.61
CA ILE A 27 8.62 -14.68 12.19
C ILE A 27 7.94 -13.36 11.81
N ILE A 28 6.68 -13.15 12.19
CA ILE A 28 5.90 -11.97 11.79
C ILE A 28 6.50 -10.66 12.33
N ASP A 29 7.19 -10.72 13.49
CA ASP A 29 7.82 -9.56 14.12
C ASP A 29 9.32 -9.48 13.88
N ARG A 30 9.89 -10.45 13.18
CA ARG A 30 11.31 -10.44 12.80
C ARG A 30 11.55 -9.41 11.71
N ASP A 31 12.74 -8.83 11.72
CA ASP A 31 13.19 -7.97 10.64
C ASP A 31 13.20 -8.75 9.33
N MET A 32 12.40 -8.28 8.36
CA MET A 32 12.23 -8.96 7.08
C MET A 32 13.55 -9.07 6.29
N SER A 33 14.54 -8.21 6.55
CA SER A 33 15.87 -8.30 5.91
C SER A 33 16.65 -9.56 6.31
N THR A 34 16.22 -10.23 7.37
CA THR A 34 16.83 -11.49 7.86
C THR A 34 16.08 -12.73 7.42
N LEU A 35 14.96 -12.58 6.70
CA LEU A 35 14.14 -13.67 6.23
C LEU A 35 14.65 -14.17 4.87
N ASP A 36 14.63 -15.48 4.67
CA ASP A 36 14.94 -16.07 3.36
C ASP A 36 13.79 -15.79 2.38
N ALA A 37 14.11 -15.18 1.24
CA ALA A 37 13.15 -14.83 0.19
C ALA A 37 12.41 -16.05 -0.41
N PHE A 38 12.89 -17.25 -0.15
CA PHE A 38 12.35 -18.51 -0.71
C PHE A 38 11.80 -19.46 0.35
N ASP A 39 11.66 -19.00 1.59
CA ASP A 39 11.11 -19.84 2.67
C ASP A 39 9.61 -20.09 2.43
N PRO A 40 9.18 -21.35 2.17
CA PRO A 40 7.79 -21.69 1.95
C PRO A 40 6.87 -21.35 3.14
N GLU A 41 7.40 -21.38 4.37
CA GLU A 41 6.61 -21.04 5.58
C GLU A 41 6.27 -19.54 5.60
N ILE A 42 7.22 -18.70 5.23
CA ILE A 42 7.00 -17.26 5.14
C ILE A 42 6.03 -16.93 4.00
N PHE A 43 6.14 -17.63 2.89
CA PHE A 43 5.24 -17.46 1.76
C PHE A 43 3.79 -17.77 2.14
N GLU A 44 3.56 -18.91 2.81
CA GLU A 44 2.24 -19.28 3.31
C GLU A 44 1.74 -18.30 4.38
N LEU A 45 2.63 -17.78 5.22
CA LEU A 45 2.30 -16.75 6.18
C LEU A 45 1.83 -15.46 5.50
N CYS A 46 2.53 -14.99 4.47
CA CYS A 46 2.11 -13.82 3.68
C CYS A 46 0.75 -14.04 3.01
N ARG A 47 0.50 -15.22 2.46
CA ARG A 47 -0.81 -15.60 1.88
C ARG A 47 -1.92 -15.52 2.93
N ARG A 48 -1.70 -16.07 4.11
CA ARG A 48 -2.67 -16.04 5.23
C ARG A 48 -2.92 -14.63 5.73
N LEU A 49 -1.89 -13.81 5.85
CA LEU A 49 -1.99 -12.38 6.21
C LEU A 49 -2.85 -11.63 5.18
N GLY A 50 -2.58 -11.79 3.90
CA GLY A 50 -3.34 -11.16 2.84
C GLY A 50 -4.83 -11.54 2.85
N ILE A 51 -5.16 -12.83 3.05
CA ILE A 51 -6.55 -13.30 3.19
C ILE A 51 -7.23 -12.65 4.41
N LYS A 52 -6.53 -12.50 5.53
CA LYS A 52 -7.09 -11.86 6.73
C LYS A 52 -7.35 -10.37 6.51
N ILE A 53 -6.42 -9.67 5.86
CA ILE A 53 -6.61 -8.28 5.41
C ILE A 53 -7.87 -8.19 4.55
N ALA A 54 -8.02 -9.09 3.57
CA ALA A 54 -9.18 -9.16 2.70
C ALA A 54 -10.48 -9.32 3.49
N ASN A 55 -10.52 -10.24 4.44
CA ASN A 55 -11.69 -10.51 5.27
C ASN A 55 -12.07 -9.30 6.15
N ARG A 56 -11.09 -8.62 6.77
CA ARG A 56 -11.34 -7.43 7.59
C ARG A 56 -11.85 -6.27 6.74
N ARG A 57 -11.23 -5.98 5.62
CA ARG A 57 -11.69 -4.93 4.69
C ARG A 57 -13.10 -5.22 4.20
N SER A 58 -13.42 -6.46 3.84
CA SER A 58 -14.76 -6.86 3.43
C SER A 58 -15.81 -6.68 4.55
N ARG A 59 -15.45 -6.93 5.82
CA ARG A 59 -16.32 -6.66 6.97
C ARG A 59 -16.56 -5.17 7.17
N ARG A 60 -15.50 -4.34 7.10
CA ARG A 60 -15.61 -2.87 7.20
C ARG A 60 -16.49 -2.31 6.08
N LEU A 61 -16.33 -2.77 4.85
CA LEU A 61 -17.16 -2.39 3.71
C LEU A 61 -18.64 -2.76 3.93
N ARG A 62 -18.93 -3.97 4.40
CA ARG A 62 -20.30 -4.39 4.74
C ARG A 62 -20.90 -3.56 5.86
N GLN A 63 -20.14 -3.22 6.89
CA GLN A 63 -20.59 -2.35 7.98
C GLN A 63 -20.87 -0.93 7.50
N SER A 64 -20.04 -0.40 6.59
CA SER A 64 -20.23 0.92 6.00
C SER A 64 -21.46 1.02 5.10
N LYS A 65 -21.90 -0.12 4.51
CA LYS A 65 -23.12 -0.23 3.68
C LYS A 65 -24.42 -0.30 4.51
N ARG A 66 -24.35 -0.38 5.84
CA ARG A 66 -25.57 -0.40 6.65
C ARG A 66 -26.38 0.87 6.42
N MET A 67 -27.67 0.67 6.18
CA MET A 67 -28.61 1.77 5.97
C MET A 67 -28.56 2.77 7.13
N ARG A 68 -28.28 4.01 6.82
CA ARG A 68 -28.28 5.13 7.77
C ARG A 68 -29.53 5.98 7.56
N PRO A 69 -30.06 6.62 8.61
CA PRO A 69 -31.13 7.59 8.46
C PRO A 69 -30.71 8.69 7.47
N ASP A 70 -31.50 8.87 6.41
CA ASP A 70 -31.33 9.98 5.47
C ASP A 70 -32.19 11.15 5.96
N ILE A 71 -31.64 11.95 6.84
CA ILE A 71 -32.34 13.06 7.48
C ILE A 71 -32.88 14.04 6.45
N ARG A 72 -32.08 14.38 5.43
CA ARG A 72 -32.49 15.35 4.39
C ARG A 72 -33.68 14.84 3.58
N ARG A 73 -33.69 13.59 3.16
CA ARG A 73 -34.81 12.97 2.44
C ARG A 73 -36.01 12.77 3.35
N SER A 74 -35.79 12.40 4.61
CA SER A 74 -36.83 12.25 5.60
C SER A 74 -37.55 13.58 5.88
N ILE A 75 -36.82 14.67 6.10
CA ILE A 75 -37.40 16.01 6.24
C ILE A 75 -38.24 16.37 5.01
N ARG A 76 -37.66 16.28 3.82
CA ARG A 76 -38.37 16.62 2.57
C ARG A 76 -39.63 15.79 2.37
N ARG A 77 -39.62 14.51 2.73
CA ARG A 77 -40.76 13.62 2.63
C ARG A 77 -41.87 13.99 3.64
N ASN A 78 -41.47 14.46 4.83
CA ASN A 78 -42.39 14.81 5.89
C ASN A 78 -42.93 16.26 5.83
N LEU A 79 -42.42 17.08 4.89
CA LEU A 79 -42.99 18.43 4.68
C LEU A 79 -44.49 18.40 4.35
N LYS A 80 -44.94 17.39 3.61
CA LYS A 80 -46.37 17.17 3.31
C LYS A 80 -47.22 16.91 4.57
N HIS A 81 -46.60 16.57 5.70
CA HIS A 81 -47.26 16.33 6.99
C HIS A 81 -46.97 17.47 8.02
N GLY A 82 -46.75 18.69 7.50
CA GLY A 82 -46.47 19.84 8.39
C GLY A 82 -45.09 19.78 9.07
N GLY A 83 -44.17 18.97 8.56
CA GLY A 83 -42.81 18.83 9.13
C GLY A 83 -42.73 17.83 10.31
N THR A 84 -43.84 17.24 10.73
CA THR A 84 -43.81 16.18 11.74
C THR A 84 -43.15 14.94 11.16
N LEU A 85 -42.14 14.38 11.88
CA LEU A 85 -41.37 13.22 11.43
C LEU A 85 -42.19 11.94 11.56
N ILE A 86 -42.93 11.57 10.52
CA ILE A 86 -43.73 10.34 10.44
C ILE A 86 -43.00 9.25 9.73
N GLU A 87 -42.27 9.60 8.64
CA GLU A 87 -41.52 8.65 7.84
C GLU A 87 -40.01 8.89 8.01
N LEU A 88 -39.28 7.91 8.53
CA LEU A 88 -37.82 7.92 8.59
C LEU A 88 -37.24 7.12 7.40
N LEU A 89 -36.79 7.84 6.39
CA LEU A 89 -36.14 7.22 5.24
C LEU A 89 -34.70 6.83 5.60
N ARG A 90 -34.30 5.68 5.12
CA ARG A 90 -32.91 5.19 5.22
C ARG A 90 -32.30 5.09 3.85
N SER A 91 -31.03 5.39 3.72
CA SER A 91 -30.26 5.24 2.49
C SER A 91 -28.98 4.47 2.75
N GLU A 92 -28.57 3.69 1.75
CA GLU A 92 -27.24 3.13 1.76
C GLU A 92 -26.23 4.22 1.44
N PRO A 93 -25.10 4.29 2.17
CA PRO A 93 -24.02 5.18 1.80
C PRO A 93 -23.52 4.83 0.41
N ARG A 94 -23.32 5.81 -0.45
CA ARG A 94 -22.69 5.60 -1.75
C ARG A 94 -21.28 5.05 -1.55
N GLU A 95 -21.02 3.89 -2.12
CA GLU A 95 -19.69 3.29 -2.12
C GLU A 95 -18.74 4.22 -2.90
N ARG A 96 -17.75 4.76 -2.22
CA ARG A 96 -16.68 5.51 -2.88
C ARG A 96 -15.64 4.50 -3.37
N LYS A 97 -15.72 4.16 -4.64
CA LYS A 97 -14.77 3.25 -5.29
C LYS A 97 -13.42 3.95 -5.40
N SER A 98 -12.44 3.52 -4.63
CA SER A 98 -11.08 4.03 -4.63
C SER A 98 -10.19 3.10 -5.44
N GLN A 99 -9.41 3.65 -6.37
CA GLN A 99 -8.36 2.91 -7.06
C GLN A 99 -7.14 2.76 -6.15
N HIS A 100 -6.46 1.63 -6.20
CA HIS A 100 -5.22 1.38 -5.46
C HIS A 100 -4.12 1.05 -6.46
N ILE A 101 -3.05 1.82 -6.45
CA ILE A 101 -1.90 1.65 -7.32
C ILE A 101 -0.70 1.35 -6.42
N PHE A 102 -0.09 0.21 -6.66
CA PHE A 102 1.07 -0.27 -5.91
C PHE A 102 2.31 -0.17 -6.79
N LEU A 103 3.33 0.52 -6.31
CA LEU A 103 4.64 0.61 -6.94
C LEU A 103 5.66 -0.06 -6.02
N SER A 104 6.38 -1.04 -6.53
CA SER A 104 7.36 -1.81 -5.79
C SER A 104 8.76 -1.53 -6.33
N ASP A 105 9.60 -0.94 -5.51
CA ASP A 105 11.03 -0.78 -5.77
C ASP A 105 11.69 -2.16 -5.78
N VAL A 106 12.31 -2.52 -6.90
CA VAL A 106 13.02 -3.78 -7.09
C VAL A 106 14.53 -3.57 -7.24
N SER A 107 15.03 -2.39 -6.87
CA SER A 107 16.45 -2.14 -6.73
C SER A 107 17.10 -3.10 -5.73
N GLY A 108 18.39 -3.29 -5.80
CA GLY A 108 19.10 -4.29 -4.99
C GLY A 108 18.90 -4.13 -3.47
N SER A 109 18.62 -2.92 -2.98
CA SER A 109 18.30 -2.64 -1.57
C SER A 109 16.89 -3.07 -1.17
N CYS A 110 15.95 -3.13 -2.11
CA CYS A 110 14.52 -3.38 -1.86
C CYS A 110 14.02 -4.73 -2.40
N ASP A 111 14.79 -5.47 -3.21
CA ASP A 111 14.35 -6.70 -3.87
C ASP A 111 13.78 -7.74 -2.87
N TRP A 112 14.43 -7.91 -1.73
CA TRP A 112 14.00 -8.86 -0.72
C TRP A 112 12.60 -8.59 -0.15
N ILE A 113 12.23 -7.33 0.09
CA ILE A 113 10.92 -6.96 0.62
C ILE A 113 9.86 -6.87 -0.48
N SER A 114 10.25 -6.55 -1.70
CA SER A 114 9.36 -6.43 -2.84
C SER A 114 8.58 -7.72 -3.11
N ASN A 115 9.19 -8.86 -2.83
CA ASN A 115 8.59 -10.18 -2.95
C ASN A 115 7.42 -10.37 -1.95
N TRP A 116 7.64 -10.02 -0.68
CA TRP A 116 6.61 -10.11 0.37
C TRP A 116 5.48 -9.12 0.15
N PHE A 117 5.82 -7.92 -0.32
CA PHE A 117 4.84 -6.91 -0.69
C PHE A 117 3.90 -7.42 -1.77
N PHE A 118 4.43 -8.00 -2.85
CA PHE A 118 3.62 -8.63 -3.89
C PHE A 118 2.71 -9.73 -3.32
N CYS A 119 3.25 -10.66 -2.54
CA CYS A 119 2.47 -11.77 -1.98
C CYS A 119 1.29 -11.31 -1.12
N ILE A 120 1.50 -10.29 -0.27
CA ILE A 120 0.43 -9.75 0.57
C ILE A 120 -0.61 -8.99 -0.27
N VAL A 121 -0.17 -8.19 -1.24
CA VAL A 121 -1.08 -7.48 -2.15
C VAL A 121 -1.89 -8.46 -2.99
N TYR A 122 -1.25 -9.49 -3.56
CA TYR A 122 -1.92 -10.55 -4.31
C TYR A 122 -3.04 -11.20 -3.48
N ALA A 123 -2.75 -11.62 -2.26
CA ALA A 123 -3.74 -12.27 -1.41
C ALA A 123 -4.86 -11.34 -0.93
N ALA A 124 -4.60 -10.02 -0.86
CA ALA A 124 -5.55 -9.02 -0.43
C ALA A 124 -6.32 -8.35 -1.59
N GLN A 125 -5.89 -8.52 -2.83
CA GLN A 125 -6.33 -7.72 -4.00
C GLN A 125 -7.85 -7.73 -4.24
N LYS A 126 -8.54 -8.83 -3.98
CA LYS A 126 -10.00 -8.96 -4.17
C LYS A 126 -10.81 -7.93 -3.36
N THR A 127 -10.20 -7.27 -2.41
CA THR A 127 -10.83 -6.22 -1.58
C THR A 127 -10.49 -4.81 -2.03
N PHE A 128 -9.56 -4.68 -2.96
CA PHE A 128 -9.22 -3.41 -3.57
C PHE A 128 -10.02 -3.21 -4.86
N TYR A 129 -10.60 -2.05 -5.01
CA TYR A 129 -11.26 -1.70 -6.27
C TYR A 129 -10.23 -1.21 -7.27
N ARG A 130 -10.13 -1.90 -8.43
CA ARG A 130 -9.17 -1.56 -9.50
C ARG A 130 -7.75 -1.41 -8.97
N SER A 131 -7.20 -2.47 -8.39
CA SER A 131 -5.78 -2.52 -8.06
C SER A 131 -4.93 -2.60 -9.32
N ARG A 132 -3.81 -1.86 -9.33
CA ARG A 132 -2.75 -2.00 -10.33
C ARG A 132 -1.43 -2.17 -9.59
N PHE A 133 -0.55 -2.99 -10.13
CA PHE A 133 0.75 -3.27 -9.54
C PHE A 133 1.87 -3.02 -10.56
N PHE A 134 2.90 -2.32 -10.12
CA PHE A 134 4.05 -1.95 -10.92
C PHE A 134 5.33 -2.28 -10.16
N ASP A 135 6.30 -2.82 -10.87
CA ASP A 135 7.68 -2.86 -10.40
C ASP A 135 8.47 -1.70 -11.01
N PHE A 136 9.39 -1.13 -10.25
CA PHE A 136 10.26 -0.07 -10.76
C PHE A 136 11.69 -0.16 -10.20
N ASP A 137 12.64 0.29 -11.01
CA ASP A 137 14.04 0.61 -10.65
C ASP A 137 14.44 1.94 -11.31
N SER A 138 15.01 1.91 -12.50
CA SER A 138 15.27 3.05 -13.39
C SER A 138 14.18 3.24 -14.45
N LYS A 139 13.24 2.31 -14.57
CA LYS A 139 12.04 2.31 -15.41
C LYS A 139 10.89 1.69 -14.66
N ILE A 140 9.68 1.77 -15.22
CA ILE A 140 8.49 1.17 -14.63
C ILE A 140 7.94 0.04 -15.52
N VAL A 141 7.50 -1.04 -14.90
CA VAL A 141 6.89 -2.19 -15.59
C VAL A 141 5.58 -2.55 -14.89
N GLU A 142 4.48 -2.54 -15.64
CA GLU A 142 3.20 -2.99 -15.09
C GLU A 142 3.12 -4.51 -15.04
N THR A 143 2.85 -5.02 -13.85
CA THR A 143 2.70 -6.45 -13.54
C THR A 143 1.32 -6.78 -12.99
N THR A 144 0.35 -5.90 -13.21
CA THR A 144 -1.05 -6.05 -12.74
C THR A 144 -1.67 -7.39 -13.14
N HIS A 145 -1.39 -7.88 -14.36
CA HIS A 145 -1.93 -9.14 -14.87
C HIS A 145 -1.55 -10.36 -14.01
N LEU A 146 -0.44 -10.29 -13.29
CA LEU A 146 -0.01 -11.36 -12.39
C LEU A 146 -0.87 -11.47 -11.12
N LEU A 147 -1.60 -10.40 -10.78
CA LEU A 147 -2.55 -10.46 -9.68
C LEU A 147 -3.80 -11.29 -10.04
N ASP A 148 -4.08 -11.52 -11.31
CA ASP A 148 -5.24 -12.28 -11.80
C ASP A 148 -4.93 -13.78 -11.96
N GLU A 149 -3.69 -14.20 -11.74
CA GLU A 149 -3.30 -15.61 -11.73
C GLU A 149 -4.08 -16.38 -10.65
N GLU A 150 -4.40 -17.65 -10.93
CA GLU A 150 -5.19 -18.48 -10.00
C GLU A 150 -4.40 -18.88 -8.76
N ASP A 151 -3.11 -19.15 -8.94
CA ASP A 151 -2.21 -19.62 -7.89
C ASP A 151 -1.11 -18.59 -7.58
N LEU A 152 -0.85 -18.36 -6.29
CA LEU A 152 0.14 -17.41 -5.83
C LEU A 152 1.57 -17.84 -6.20
N TYR A 153 1.88 -19.14 -6.23
CA TYR A 153 3.21 -19.62 -6.61
C TYR A 153 3.48 -19.37 -8.08
N ASP A 154 2.49 -19.60 -8.94
CA ASP A 154 2.60 -19.31 -10.37
C ASP A 154 2.72 -17.81 -10.61
N ALA A 155 1.91 -16.99 -9.95
CA ALA A 155 1.99 -15.53 -9.99
C ALA A 155 3.39 -15.05 -9.56
N PHE A 156 3.93 -15.57 -8.47
CA PHE A 156 5.24 -15.21 -7.96
C PHE A 156 6.38 -15.66 -8.87
N ARG A 157 6.32 -16.88 -9.41
CA ARG A 157 7.28 -17.35 -10.40
C ARG A 157 7.31 -16.45 -11.65
N ASN A 158 6.12 -16.14 -12.19
CA ASN A 158 5.96 -15.28 -13.35
C ASN A 158 6.43 -13.84 -13.07
N LEU A 159 6.23 -13.33 -11.85
CA LEU A 159 6.79 -12.05 -11.41
C LEU A 159 8.31 -12.06 -11.47
N ARG A 160 8.96 -13.08 -10.92
CA ARG A 160 10.42 -13.19 -10.93
C ARG A 160 10.98 -13.30 -12.35
N GLU A 161 10.33 -14.06 -13.22
CA GLU A 161 10.71 -14.14 -14.63
C GLU A 161 10.52 -12.79 -15.34
N SER A 162 9.45 -12.07 -15.03
CA SER A 162 9.22 -10.72 -15.57
C SER A 162 10.31 -9.75 -15.11
N ARG A 163 10.66 -9.77 -13.83
CA ARG A 163 11.76 -8.96 -13.28
C ARG A 163 13.08 -9.29 -13.94
N ALA A 164 13.43 -10.57 -14.07
CA ALA A 164 14.67 -11.00 -14.71
C ALA A 164 14.77 -10.53 -16.18
N ARG A 165 13.66 -10.42 -16.89
CA ARG A 165 13.62 -9.98 -18.30
C ARG A 165 13.59 -8.47 -18.45
N ASN A 166 12.92 -7.75 -17.57
CA ASN A 166 12.57 -6.36 -17.76
C ASN A 166 13.33 -5.38 -16.87
N MET A 167 13.74 -5.81 -15.67
CA MET A 167 14.38 -4.94 -14.70
C MET A 167 15.90 -5.13 -14.76
N MET A 168 16.64 -4.06 -14.54
CA MET A 168 18.08 -4.16 -14.36
C MET A 168 18.36 -4.65 -12.93
N LEU A 169 18.41 -5.98 -12.77
CA LEU A 169 18.86 -6.57 -11.50
C LEU A 169 20.25 -6.01 -11.16
N HIS A 170 20.35 -5.27 -10.07
CA HIS A 170 21.50 -4.48 -9.61
C HIS A 170 21.68 -3.14 -10.34
N GLY A 171 20.67 -2.63 -11.00
CA GLY A 171 20.68 -1.28 -11.58
C GLY A 171 20.72 -0.17 -10.53
N THR A 172 21.18 0.97 -10.98
CA THR A 172 21.18 2.20 -10.20
C THR A 172 19.74 2.67 -10.06
N SER A 173 19.24 2.79 -8.82
CA SER A 173 17.91 3.35 -8.59
C SER A 173 17.83 4.78 -9.13
N ASN A 174 16.98 4.99 -10.13
CA ASN A 174 16.67 6.29 -10.69
C ASN A 174 15.16 6.53 -10.59
N MET A 175 14.75 6.99 -9.41
CA MET A 175 13.34 7.23 -9.11
C MET A 175 12.73 8.31 -9.99
N TYR A 176 13.54 9.29 -10.44
CA TYR A 176 13.06 10.34 -11.32
C TYR A 176 12.55 9.78 -12.65
N THR A 177 13.33 8.92 -13.30
CA THR A 177 12.94 8.36 -14.60
C THR A 177 11.70 7.45 -14.46
N ALA A 178 11.67 6.58 -13.44
CA ALA A 178 10.55 5.69 -13.18
C ALA A 178 9.26 6.47 -12.84
N PHE A 179 9.34 7.50 -11.98
CA PHE A 179 8.16 8.27 -11.59
C PHE A 179 7.65 9.18 -12.71
N ARG A 180 8.54 9.70 -13.56
CA ARG A 180 8.15 10.45 -14.75
C ARG A 180 7.40 9.54 -15.72
N GLU A 181 7.94 8.36 -16.02
CA GLU A 181 7.27 7.37 -16.87
C GLU A 181 5.91 6.94 -16.28
N PHE A 182 5.82 6.81 -14.95
CA PHE A 182 4.56 6.55 -14.27
C PHE A 182 3.53 7.65 -14.52
N LEU A 183 3.90 8.92 -14.32
CA LEU A 183 3.01 10.06 -14.50
C LEU A 183 2.55 10.24 -15.95
N GLU A 184 3.42 9.93 -16.92
CA GLU A 184 3.11 10.00 -18.33
C GLU A 184 2.12 8.91 -18.78
N ASN A 185 2.19 7.72 -18.20
CA ASN A 185 1.47 6.53 -18.71
C ASN A 185 0.33 6.04 -17.81
N VAL A 186 0.24 6.49 -16.55
CA VAL A 186 -0.71 5.96 -15.59
C VAL A 186 -1.71 7.02 -15.14
N SER A 187 -2.99 6.83 -15.50
CA SER A 187 -4.05 7.72 -15.06
C SER A 187 -4.50 7.40 -13.64
N PHE A 188 -4.61 8.43 -12.80
CA PHE A 188 -5.15 8.37 -11.45
C PHE A 188 -5.97 9.63 -11.14
N THR A 189 -6.66 9.67 -10.04
CA THR A 189 -7.57 10.77 -9.67
C THR A 189 -7.50 11.05 -8.16
N GLY A 190 -8.08 12.15 -7.69
CA GLY A 190 -8.23 12.45 -6.27
C GLY A 190 -8.97 11.39 -5.43
N ARG A 191 -9.28 10.22 -6.00
CA ARG A 191 -9.78 9.02 -5.31
C ARG A 191 -8.80 7.85 -5.35
N SER A 192 -7.64 8.03 -5.96
CA SER A 192 -6.62 6.99 -6.07
C SER A 192 -5.68 7.03 -4.87
N TYR A 193 -5.33 5.87 -4.36
CA TYR A 193 -4.25 5.69 -3.39
C TYR A 193 -3.03 5.18 -4.15
N ILE A 194 -1.91 5.87 -4.04
CA ILE A 194 -0.62 5.45 -4.57
C ILE A 194 0.21 4.95 -3.38
N VAL A 195 0.60 3.69 -3.42
CA VAL A 195 1.38 3.03 -2.38
C VAL A 195 2.72 2.62 -2.97
N ILE A 196 3.78 3.21 -2.47
CA ILE A 196 5.14 2.99 -2.96
C ILE A 196 5.91 2.22 -1.90
N LEU A 197 6.48 1.08 -2.24
CA LEU A 197 7.47 0.40 -1.43
C LEU A 197 8.85 0.84 -1.91
N SER A 198 9.63 1.55 -1.10
CA SER A 198 10.99 2.00 -1.43
C SER A 198 11.72 2.50 -0.19
N ASP A 199 13.04 2.38 -0.18
CA ASP A 199 13.93 2.98 0.81
C ASP A 199 14.14 4.49 0.59
N CYS A 200 13.54 5.06 -0.46
CA CYS A 200 13.64 6.46 -0.84
C CYS A 200 15.08 6.91 -1.20
N ARG A 201 15.91 6.00 -1.75
CA ARG A 201 17.27 6.31 -2.18
C ARG A 201 17.32 6.61 -3.67
N ASP A 202 17.39 7.89 -4.01
CA ASP A 202 17.46 8.39 -5.40
C ASP A 202 18.86 8.93 -5.69
N TRP A 203 19.84 8.04 -5.81
CA TRP A 203 21.22 8.46 -6.00
C TRP A 203 21.61 8.69 -7.47
N ALA A 204 20.94 8.03 -8.41
CA ALA A 204 21.21 8.18 -9.85
C ALA A 204 20.27 9.19 -10.53
N GLY A 205 19.26 9.70 -9.83
CA GLY A 205 18.34 10.69 -10.36
C GLY A 205 18.98 12.09 -10.50
N PRO A 206 18.48 12.92 -11.43
CA PRO A 206 18.93 14.29 -11.59
C PRO A 206 18.66 15.13 -10.33
N ARG A 207 19.60 16.03 -10.01
CA ARG A 207 19.48 16.93 -8.87
C ARG A 207 19.64 18.38 -9.31
N ARG A 208 18.81 19.26 -8.75
CA ARG A 208 18.94 20.71 -8.93
C ARG A 208 19.25 21.34 -7.57
N ASN A 209 20.38 22.02 -7.47
CA ASN A 209 20.84 22.60 -6.20
C ASN A 209 20.91 21.60 -5.03
N GLY A 210 21.29 20.35 -5.31
CA GLY A 210 21.36 19.28 -4.31
C GLY A 210 20.02 18.57 -4.02
N VAL A 211 18.89 19.10 -4.50
CA VAL A 211 17.55 18.51 -4.33
C VAL A 211 17.26 17.56 -5.50
N PRO A 212 16.81 16.32 -5.26
CA PRO A 212 16.44 15.40 -6.33
C PRO A 212 15.18 15.89 -7.05
N GLU A 213 15.19 15.88 -8.37
CA GLU A 213 14.04 16.31 -9.17
C GLU A 213 12.83 15.36 -9.03
N SER A 214 13.04 14.13 -8.55
CA SER A 214 11.98 13.19 -8.18
C SER A 214 11.05 13.73 -7.07
N GLN A 215 11.51 14.67 -6.24
CA GLN A 215 10.65 15.35 -5.25
C GLN A 215 9.47 16.05 -5.93
N GLY A 216 9.69 16.73 -7.05
CA GLY A 216 8.63 17.39 -7.82
C GLY A 216 7.58 16.40 -8.34
N LEU A 217 8.01 15.20 -8.77
CA LEU A 217 7.12 14.16 -9.24
C LEU A 217 6.28 13.56 -8.11
N ILE A 218 6.85 13.43 -6.91
CA ILE A 218 6.07 13.03 -5.71
C ILE A 218 5.03 14.09 -5.36
N SER A 219 5.36 15.39 -5.49
CA SER A 219 4.40 16.48 -5.28
C SER A 219 3.24 16.38 -6.26
N GLU A 220 3.52 16.16 -7.54
CA GLU A 220 2.50 15.98 -8.58
C GLU A 220 1.59 14.77 -8.29
N MET A 221 2.16 13.66 -7.87
CA MET A 221 1.37 12.50 -7.42
C MET A 221 0.49 12.84 -6.22
N ALA A 222 1.01 13.58 -5.24
CA ALA A 222 0.28 13.94 -4.03
C ALA A 222 -0.86 14.93 -4.29
N GLU A 223 -0.71 15.85 -5.24
CA GLU A 223 -1.75 16.77 -5.69
C GLU A 223 -2.87 16.05 -6.46
N GLY A 224 -2.50 15.09 -7.33
CA GLY A 224 -3.43 14.38 -8.19
C GLY A 224 -4.14 13.19 -7.52
N ALA A 225 -3.55 12.57 -6.51
CA ALA A 225 -4.07 11.42 -5.81
C ALA A 225 -4.78 11.81 -4.50
N ARG A 226 -5.56 10.88 -3.94
CA ARG A 226 -6.10 11.03 -2.58
C ARG A 226 -5.01 10.97 -1.52
N ARG A 227 -4.02 10.12 -1.74
CA ARG A 227 -2.89 9.91 -0.83
C ARG A 227 -1.75 9.22 -1.55
N VAL A 228 -0.54 9.67 -1.29
CA VAL A 228 0.70 8.96 -1.56
C VAL A 228 1.22 8.41 -0.23
N LEU A 229 1.38 7.10 -0.15
CA LEU A 229 1.92 6.40 1.01
C LEU A 229 3.21 5.69 0.60
N ILE A 230 4.32 6.03 1.22
CA ILE A 230 5.60 5.34 1.03
C ILE A 230 5.83 4.40 2.21
N LEU A 231 6.06 3.13 1.91
CA LEU A 231 6.44 2.09 2.85
C LEU A 231 7.95 1.92 2.78
N ASN A 232 8.66 2.41 3.78
CA ASN A 232 10.12 2.41 3.78
C ASN A 232 10.64 1.24 4.64
N PRO A 233 11.41 0.30 4.05
CA PRO A 233 11.96 -0.86 4.78
C PRO A 233 13.17 -0.51 5.65
N GLU A 234 13.77 0.68 5.48
CA GLU A 234 14.88 1.09 6.31
C GLU A 234 14.43 1.60 7.69
N PRO A 235 15.23 1.34 8.73
CA PRO A 235 14.96 1.92 10.04
C PRO A 235 15.04 3.44 9.98
N SER A 236 14.11 4.12 10.66
CA SER A 236 13.97 5.58 10.64
C SER A 236 15.24 6.34 11.05
N LYS A 237 16.11 5.71 11.86
CA LYS A 237 17.43 6.27 12.21
C LYS A 237 18.40 6.44 11.03
N LYS A 238 18.12 5.79 9.90
CA LYS A 238 18.91 5.92 8.67
C LYS A 238 18.29 6.88 7.65
N TRP A 239 17.09 7.39 7.93
CA TRP A 239 16.42 8.30 7.04
C TRP A 239 17.17 9.63 6.94
N ASP A 240 17.14 10.22 5.76
CA ASP A 240 17.86 11.46 5.42
C ASP A 240 19.39 11.37 5.54
N ALA A 241 19.92 10.15 5.64
CA ALA A 241 21.35 9.92 5.58
C ALA A 241 21.81 9.65 4.13
N VAL A 242 22.93 10.24 3.74
CA VAL A 242 23.58 10.09 2.42
C VAL A 242 22.64 10.50 1.28
N ASP A 243 22.04 9.55 0.59
CA ASP A 243 21.19 9.69 -0.60
C ASP A 243 19.69 9.49 -0.31
N SER A 244 19.35 9.23 0.94
CA SER A 244 17.95 9.08 1.37
C SER A 244 17.19 10.40 1.26
N CYS A 245 16.01 10.36 0.65
CA CYS A 245 15.18 11.51 0.34
C CYS A 245 13.88 11.57 1.16
N VAL A 246 13.85 10.91 2.32
CA VAL A 246 12.62 10.73 3.12
C VAL A 246 11.98 12.07 3.51
N SER A 247 12.72 13.01 4.09
CA SER A 247 12.17 14.31 4.46
C SER A 247 11.70 15.10 3.25
N LEU A 248 12.46 15.07 2.15
CA LEU A 248 12.09 15.74 0.90
C LEU A 248 10.79 15.21 0.31
N TYR A 249 10.58 13.90 0.34
CA TYR A 249 9.34 13.30 -0.15
C TYR A 249 8.16 13.53 0.80
N ARG A 250 8.44 13.63 2.11
CA ARG A 250 7.42 14.03 3.09
C ARG A 250 6.98 15.48 2.87
N ASP A 251 7.90 16.37 2.63
CA ASP A 251 7.63 17.79 2.33
C ASP A 251 6.88 17.94 0.98
N ALA A 252 7.09 17.02 0.04
CA ALA A 252 6.33 16.91 -1.20
C ALA A 252 4.90 16.34 -1.04
N GLY A 253 4.48 16.03 0.18
CA GLY A 253 3.11 15.58 0.49
C GLY A 253 2.93 14.07 0.64
N ALA A 254 4.00 13.26 0.55
CA ALA A 254 3.91 11.83 0.82
C ALA A 254 3.82 11.55 2.33
N THR A 255 3.01 10.55 2.70
CA THR A 255 3.05 9.97 4.04
C THR A 255 4.06 8.82 4.03
N ILE A 256 5.07 8.86 4.90
CA ILE A 256 6.09 7.80 4.96
C ILE A 256 5.95 6.99 6.24
N LYS A 257 5.99 5.66 6.11
CA LYS A 257 5.94 4.72 7.22
C LYS A 257 7.11 3.75 7.15
N GLU A 258 7.74 3.52 8.30
CA GLU A 258 8.70 2.44 8.47
C GLU A 258 7.97 1.09 8.42
N VAL A 259 8.50 0.16 7.62
CA VAL A 259 7.94 -1.18 7.44
C VAL A 259 9.08 -2.19 7.41
N ARG A 260 9.46 -2.71 8.58
CA ARG A 260 10.56 -3.65 8.75
C ARG A 260 10.12 -5.08 9.03
N THR A 261 8.85 -5.27 9.38
CA THR A 261 8.30 -6.57 9.73
C THR A 261 7.08 -6.89 8.88
N LEU A 262 6.78 -8.18 8.71
CA LEU A 262 5.57 -8.61 8.00
C LEU A 262 4.29 -8.06 8.66
N ARG A 263 4.29 -7.91 9.99
CA ARG A 263 3.19 -7.28 10.73
C ARG A 263 2.98 -5.83 10.29
N GLN A 264 4.04 -5.02 10.29
CA GLN A 264 3.96 -3.61 9.89
C GLN A 264 3.50 -3.45 8.44
N LEU A 265 3.98 -4.34 7.54
CA LEU A 265 3.57 -4.36 6.14
C LEU A 265 2.07 -4.70 6.00
N ALA A 266 1.62 -5.74 6.68
CA ALA A 266 0.23 -6.17 6.68
C ALA A 266 -0.71 -5.07 7.22
N GLU A 267 -0.34 -4.43 8.33
CA GLU A 267 -1.09 -3.31 8.91
C GLU A 267 -1.18 -2.10 7.99
N ALA A 268 -0.08 -1.78 7.29
CA ALA A 268 -0.07 -0.67 6.35
C ALA A 268 -1.04 -0.91 5.18
N ILE A 269 -1.06 -2.14 4.64
CA ILE A 269 -1.96 -2.53 3.54
C ILE A 269 -3.43 -2.62 4.01
N GLU A 270 -3.67 -3.09 5.23
CA GLU A 270 -5.03 -3.18 5.79
C GLU A 270 -5.69 -1.81 5.93
N LYS A 271 -4.92 -0.77 6.25
CA LYS A 271 -5.40 0.61 6.50
C LYS A 271 -5.64 1.45 5.23
N LEU A 272 -5.39 0.88 4.05
CA LEU A 272 -5.67 1.51 2.73
C LEU A 272 -7.22 1.51 2.42
#